data_9f9bbee9fb11aaabb544628e6bbefb4a
#
_entry.id   9f9bbee9fb11aaabb544628e6bbefb4a
#
_cell.length_a   1.000
_cell.length_b   1.000
_cell.length_c   1.000
_cell.angle_alpha   90.00
_cell.angle_beta   90.00
_cell.angle_gamma   90.00
#
_symmetry.space_group_name_H-M   'P 1'
#
loop_
_entity.id
_entity.type
_entity.pdbx_description
1 polymer ?
#
loop_
_entity_poly.entity_id
_entity_poly.type
_entity_poly.pdbx_seq_one_letter_code
_entity_poly.pdbx_strand_id
1 'polypeptide(L)'
;MDQVKILLIGLDNSGKTSIFNCLKGVKNISAFNSPQPTRGADWKDPFETMNTSYLVVDLGGQNAYRAEYFVDFNKYLTGTSKIIYVIDIQDSDRYDEALEYMVRVINQIDNQREIDFSIFLHKFDSNFVLDKIDLDRLMKKIRQVIRPNFIYSLHKTSIYAIFEKTTIT
;
A
#
# COMPACT_ATOMS: atom_id res chain seq x y z
N MET A 1 11.98 12.31 19.35
CA MET A 1 10.82 12.08 18.48
C MET A 1 11.21 11.00 17.51
N ASP A 2 10.52 9.87 17.53
CA ASP A 2 10.85 8.76 16.64
C ASP A 2 10.41 9.09 15.22
N GLN A 3 11.25 8.77 14.24
CA GLN A 3 10.93 8.98 12.84
C GLN A 3 10.68 7.62 12.17
N VAL A 4 9.53 7.48 11.52
CA VAL A 4 9.12 6.28 10.80
C VAL A 4 8.95 6.61 9.33
N LYS A 5 9.76 5.98 8.48
CA LYS A 5 9.60 6.09 7.03
C LYS A 5 8.81 4.91 6.49
N ILE A 6 7.75 5.21 5.76
CA ILE A 6 6.84 4.23 5.16
C ILE A 6 6.91 4.33 3.64
N LEU A 7 7.12 3.20 2.95
CA LEU A 7 6.91 3.11 1.50
C LEU A 7 5.53 2.52 1.20
N LEU A 8 4.75 3.23 0.39
CA LEU A 8 3.52 2.71 -0.22
C LEU A 8 3.83 2.22 -1.63
N ILE A 9 3.67 0.93 -1.87
CA ILE A 9 4.02 0.27 -3.13
C ILE A 9 2.84 -0.59 -3.61
N GLY A 10 2.68 -0.72 -4.91
CA GLY A 10 1.63 -1.52 -5.54
C GLY A 10 1.31 -0.98 -6.93
N LEU A 11 0.46 -1.66 -7.68
CA LEU A 11 0.06 -1.22 -9.01
C LEU A 11 -0.67 0.13 -8.97
N ASP A 12 -0.80 0.75 -10.13
CA ASP A 12 -1.67 1.93 -10.27
C ASP A 12 -3.10 1.57 -9.90
N ASN A 13 -3.86 2.57 -9.47
CA ASN A 13 -5.24 2.43 -9.00
C ASN A 13 -5.46 1.47 -7.79
N SER A 14 -4.41 0.97 -7.15
CA SER A 14 -4.57 0.07 -6.00
C SER A 14 -5.01 0.79 -4.70
N GLY A 15 -5.10 2.11 -4.70
CA GLY A 15 -5.58 2.91 -3.55
C GLY A 15 -4.49 3.44 -2.61
N LYS A 16 -3.21 3.40 -2.98
CA LYS A 16 -2.08 3.88 -2.16
C LYS A 16 -2.27 5.31 -1.65
N THR A 17 -2.54 6.24 -2.57
CA THR A 17 -2.76 7.66 -2.23
C THR A 17 -3.96 7.85 -1.29
N SER A 18 -5.01 7.04 -1.46
CA SER A 18 -6.16 7.06 -0.57
C SER A 18 -5.81 6.54 0.83
N ILE A 19 -4.99 5.50 0.92
CA ILE A 19 -4.45 5.00 2.20
C ILE A 19 -3.63 6.10 2.88
N PHE A 20 -2.73 6.79 2.14
CA PHE A 20 -1.98 7.91 2.69
C PHE A 20 -2.89 9.01 3.24
N ASN A 21 -3.92 9.41 2.50
CA ASN A 21 -4.88 10.41 2.94
C ASN A 21 -5.58 10.00 4.25
N CYS A 22 -5.93 8.72 4.40
CA CYS A 22 -6.48 8.19 5.64
C CYS A 22 -5.47 8.25 6.79
N LEU A 23 -4.22 7.86 6.57
CA LEU A 23 -3.17 7.90 7.58
C LEU A 23 -2.90 9.33 8.08
N LYS A 24 -2.94 10.30 7.17
CA LYS A 24 -2.79 11.73 7.49
C LYS A 24 -4.04 12.32 8.19
N GLY A 25 -5.13 11.57 8.26
CA GLY A 25 -6.38 12.05 8.89
C GLY A 25 -7.16 13.03 8.01
N VAL A 26 -7.04 12.96 6.69
CA VAL A 26 -7.81 13.79 5.75
C VAL A 26 -9.30 13.46 5.88
N LYS A 27 -10.11 14.47 6.25
CA LYS A 27 -11.57 14.34 6.43
C LYS A 27 -12.38 14.79 5.22
N ASN A 28 -11.75 15.42 4.24
CA ASN A 28 -12.45 15.93 3.06
C ASN A 28 -12.70 14.79 2.06
N ILE A 29 -13.97 14.46 1.84
CA ILE A 29 -14.40 13.38 0.94
C ILE A 29 -13.91 13.62 -0.49
N SER A 30 -13.83 14.86 -0.95
CA SER A 30 -13.36 15.18 -2.30
C SER A 30 -11.91 14.73 -2.55
N ALA A 31 -11.09 14.60 -1.50
CA ALA A 31 -9.73 14.08 -1.60
C ALA A 31 -9.65 12.59 -1.98
N PHE A 32 -10.78 11.87 -1.83
CA PHE A 32 -10.90 10.45 -2.18
C PHE A 32 -11.62 10.23 -3.51
N ASN A 33 -12.25 11.28 -4.06
CA ASN A 33 -12.92 11.21 -5.34
C ASN A 33 -11.89 11.34 -6.48
N SER A 34 -11.61 10.23 -7.15
CA SER A 34 -10.74 10.18 -8.33
C SER A 34 -9.36 10.83 -8.11
N PRO A 35 -8.53 10.34 -7.15
CA PRO A 35 -7.19 10.85 -6.98
C PRO A 35 -6.42 10.70 -8.29
N GLN A 36 -5.67 11.75 -8.66
CA GLN A 36 -4.84 11.68 -9.86
C GLN A 36 -3.75 10.61 -9.70
N PRO A 37 -3.42 9.88 -10.78
CA PRO A 37 -2.34 8.91 -10.73
C PRO A 37 -1.02 9.56 -10.29
N THR A 38 -0.37 8.94 -9.30
CA THR A 38 0.95 9.39 -8.83
C THR A 38 1.99 9.20 -9.92
N ARG A 39 2.70 10.27 -10.28
CA ARG A 39 3.76 10.25 -11.27
C ARG A 39 5.11 10.13 -10.56
N GLY A 40 5.85 9.06 -10.84
CA GLY A 40 7.12 8.80 -10.17
C GLY A 40 6.96 8.58 -8.66
N ALA A 41 8.00 8.83 -7.89
CA ALA A 41 7.99 8.76 -6.43
C ALA A 41 7.54 10.10 -5.86
N ASP A 42 6.47 10.09 -5.07
CA ASP A 42 5.94 11.27 -4.39
C ASP A 42 6.30 11.21 -2.90
N TRP A 43 7.21 12.08 -2.49
CA TRP A 43 7.62 12.26 -1.10
C TRP A 43 6.63 13.18 -0.41
N LYS A 44 5.75 12.59 0.37
CA LYS A 44 4.69 13.32 1.06
C LYS A 44 5.26 14.15 2.20
N ASP A 45 4.64 15.31 2.47
CA ASP A 45 4.99 16.11 3.65
C ASP A 45 4.83 15.25 4.91
N PRO A 46 5.82 15.26 5.81
CA PRO A 46 5.73 14.54 7.07
C PRO A 46 4.50 14.96 7.87
N PHE A 47 3.92 14.02 8.58
CA PHE A 47 2.85 14.30 9.56
C PHE A 47 3.18 13.65 10.89
N GLU A 48 2.63 14.19 11.95
CA GLU A 48 2.93 13.76 13.31
C GLU A 48 1.67 13.20 13.99
N THR A 49 1.85 12.14 14.74
CA THR A 49 0.84 11.60 15.65
C THR A 49 1.53 10.93 16.84
N MET A 50 1.04 11.17 18.06
CA MET A 50 1.53 10.53 19.31
C MET A 50 3.06 10.52 19.45
N ASN A 51 3.75 11.65 19.29
CA ASN A 51 5.21 11.79 19.39
C ASN A 51 6.04 11.07 18.31
N THR A 52 5.41 10.59 17.25
CA THR A 52 6.08 9.98 16.11
C THR A 52 5.87 10.81 14.86
N SER A 53 6.96 11.07 14.13
CA SER A 53 6.94 11.73 12.82
C SER A 53 6.94 10.66 11.73
N TYR A 54 5.99 10.74 10.81
CA TYR A 54 5.83 9.81 9.70
C TYR A 54 6.20 10.47 8.39
N LEU A 55 7.18 9.91 7.69
CA LEU A 55 7.52 10.26 6.31
C LEU A 55 6.97 9.16 5.40
N VAL A 56 6.06 9.50 4.50
CA VAL A 56 5.49 8.55 3.55
C VAL A 56 5.99 8.84 2.15
N VAL A 57 6.42 7.79 1.46
CA VAL A 57 6.79 7.84 0.04
C VAL A 57 5.79 6.99 -0.73
N ASP A 58 4.98 7.65 -1.56
CA ASP A 58 4.00 7.00 -2.44
C ASP A 58 4.64 6.74 -3.80
N LEU A 59 4.96 5.48 -4.10
CA LEU A 59 5.54 5.09 -5.38
C LEU A 59 4.44 4.87 -6.42
N GLY A 60 4.44 5.68 -7.47
CA GLY A 60 3.50 5.57 -8.58
C GLY A 60 3.48 4.17 -9.20
N GLY A 61 2.29 3.58 -9.32
CA GLY A 61 2.13 2.17 -9.72
C GLY A 61 2.17 1.92 -11.21
N GLN A 62 2.27 2.95 -12.06
CA GLN A 62 2.30 2.81 -13.51
C GLN A 62 3.58 2.08 -13.96
N ASN A 63 3.45 1.23 -14.97
CA ASN A 63 4.54 0.36 -15.45
C ASN A 63 5.83 1.13 -15.81
N ALA A 64 5.69 2.29 -16.44
CA ALA A 64 6.83 3.14 -16.80
C ALA A 64 7.69 3.53 -15.58
N TYR A 65 7.06 3.92 -14.47
CA TYR A 65 7.78 4.33 -13.27
C TYR A 65 8.31 3.14 -12.47
N ARG A 66 7.59 2.00 -12.46
CA ARG A 66 8.01 0.80 -11.73
C ARG A 66 9.40 0.31 -12.18
N ALA A 67 9.70 0.36 -13.48
CA ALA A 67 10.99 -0.03 -14.00
C ALA A 67 12.12 0.92 -13.53
N GLU A 68 11.86 2.22 -13.48
CA GLU A 68 12.82 3.23 -13.04
C GLU A 68 13.23 3.06 -11.58
N TYR A 69 12.29 2.64 -10.70
CA TYR A 69 12.60 2.45 -9.28
C TYR A 69 13.68 1.40 -9.04
N PHE A 70 13.72 0.35 -9.87
CA PHE A 70 14.70 -0.73 -9.71
C PHE A 70 16.10 -0.40 -10.23
N VAL A 71 16.31 0.74 -10.89
CA VAL A 71 17.65 1.23 -11.24
C VAL A 71 18.47 1.52 -9.97
N ASP A 72 17.82 2.10 -8.96
CA ASP A 72 18.40 2.32 -7.63
C ASP A 72 17.30 2.23 -6.57
N PHE A 73 16.82 1.02 -6.32
CA PHE A 73 15.76 0.80 -5.31
C PHE A 73 16.25 1.07 -3.89
N ASN A 74 17.56 0.95 -3.67
CA ASN A 74 18.19 1.13 -2.37
C ASN A 74 17.97 2.54 -1.80
N LYS A 75 17.90 3.58 -2.64
CA LYS A 75 17.57 4.94 -2.18
C LYS A 75 16.22 5.06 -1.50
N TYR A 76 15.24 4.24 -1.91
CA TYR A 76 13.94 4.20 -1.27
C TYR A 76 13.98 3.38 0.03
N LEU A 77 14.76 2.29 0.05
CA LEU A 77 14.89 1.43 1.23
C LEU A 77 15.70 2.09 2.37
N THR A 78 16.59 3.01 2.04
CA THR A 78 17.41 3.69 3.07
C THR A 78 16.52 4.42 4.08
N GLY A 79 16.67 4.07 5.36
CA GLY A 79 15.88 4.61 6.47
C GLY A 79 14.41 4.17 6.49
N THR A 80 14.00 3.24 5.63
CA THR A 80 12.63 2.72 5.63
C THR A 80 12.43 1.74 6.79
N SER A 81 11.42 2.01 7.61
CA SER A 81 11.00 1.17 8.72
C SER A 81 9.87 0.22 8.33
N LYS A 82 9.03 0.66 7.38
CA LYS A 82 7.84 -0.10 6.98
C LYS A 82 7.60 -0.01 5.48
N ILE A 83 7.22 -1.15 4.89
CA ILE A 83 6.69 -1.21 3.52
C ILE A 83 5.24 -1.68 3.60
N ILE A 84 4.34 -0.95 2.96
CA ILE A 84 2.95 -1.35 2.75
C ILE A 84 2.79 -1.66 1.26
N TYR A 85 2.68 -2.94 0.94
CA TYR A 85 2.39 -3.39 -0.42
C TYR A 85 0.89 -3.53 -0.61
N VAL A 86 0.32 -2.79 -1.55
CA VAL A 86 -1.13 -2.69 -1.74
C VAL A 86 -1.57 -3.47 -2.96
N ILE A 87 -2.48 -4.43 -2.75
CA ILE A 87 -3.14 -5.22 -3.79
C ILE A 87 -4.62 -4.83 -3.81
N ASP A 88 -5.12 -4.41 -4.97
CA ASP A 88 -6.55 -4.19 -5.19
C ASP A 88 -7.25 -5.53 -5.37
N ILE A 89 -8.11 -5.90 -4.42
CA ILE A 89 -8.82 -7.18 -4.49
C ILE A 89 -9.96 -7.19 -5.53
N GLN A 90 -10.36 -6.03 -6.02
CA GLN A 90 -11.40 -5.91 -7.03
C GLN A 90 -10.84 -6.03 -8.46
N ASP A 91 -9.51 -6.08 -8.60
CA ASP A 91 -8.80 -6.12 -9.88
C ASP A 91 -8.13 -7.49 -10.08
N SER A 92 -8.97 -8.53 -10.19
CA SER A 92 -8.52 -9.93 -10.29
C SER A 92 -7.68 -10.22 -11.53
N ASP A 93 -7.90 -9.48 -12.61
CA ASP A 93 -7.19 -9.66 -13.87
C ASP A 93 -5.70 -9.28 -13.76
N ARG A 94 -5.38 -8.41 -12.79
CA ARG A 94 -4.00 -7.97 -12.56
C ARG A 94 -3.33 -8.59 -11.32
N TYR A 95 -3.90 -9.62 -10.73
CA TYR A 95 -3.28 -10.28 -9.57
C TYR A 95 -1.88 -10.81 -9.88
N ASP A 96 -1.67 -11.45 -11.02
CA ASP A 96 -0.38 -12.01 -11.37
C ASP A 96 0.67 -10.90 -11.56
N GLU A 97 0.32 -9.80 -12.22
CA GLU A 97 1.18 -8.62 -12.35
C GLU A 97 1.53 -8.01 -10.97
N ALA A 98 0.53 -7.91 -10.09
CA ALA A 98 0.75 -7.40 -8.73
C ALA A 98 1.71 -8.30 -7.93
N LEU A 99 1.56 -9.62 -8.04
CA LEU A 99 2.42 -10.58 -7.36
C LEU A 99 3.86 -10.60 -7.92
N GLU A 100 4.03 -10.52 -9.23
CA GLU A 100 5.35 -10.38 -9.85
C GLU A 100 6.07 -9.12 -9.37
N TYR A 101 5.37 -8.01 -9.33
CA TYR A 101 5.93 -6.75 -8.84
C TYR A 101 6.29 -6.84 -7.35
N MET A 102 5.43 -7.45 -6.53
CA MET A 102 5.69 -7.70 -5.10
C MET A 102 6.97 -8.53 -4.89
N VAL A 103 7.13 -9.60 -5.65
CA VAL A 103 8.33 -10.46 -5.58
C VAL A 103 9.59 -9.67 -5.93
N ARG A 104 9.53 -8.84 -6.98
CA ARG A 104 10.65 -7.95 -7.34
C ARG A 104 11.02 -7.01 -6.20
N VAL A 105 10.02 -6.42 -5.52
CA VAL A 105 10.25 -5.56 -4.35
C VAL A 105 10.88 -6.35 -3.20
N ILE A 106 10.32 -7.51 -2.85
CA ILE A 106 10.84 -8.36 -1.76
C ILE A 106 12.29 -8.77 -2.02
N ASN A 107 12.66 -9.02 -3.27
CA ASN A 107 14.01 -9.41 -3.65
C ASN A 107 15.05 -8.27 -3.53
N GLN A 108 14.60 -7.01 -3.39
CA GLN A 108 15.47 -5.87 -3.08
C GLN A 108 15.75 -5.72 -1.58
N ILE A 109 14.97 -6.40 -0.73
CA ILE A 109 15.09 -6.30 0.72
C ILE A 109 16.10 -7.34 1.19
N ASP A 110 17.23 -6.87 1.74
CA ASP A 110 18.20 -7.74 2.40
C ASP A 110 17.59 -8.30 3.69
N ASN A 111 17.88 -9.58 3.97
CA ASN A 111 17.44 -10.25 5.21
C ASN A 111 17.98 -9.60 6.49
N GLN A 112 19.05 -8.81 6.40
CA GLN A 112 19.62 -8.07 7.52
C GLN A 112 18.87 -6.77 7.85
N ARG A 113 17.93 -6.35 6.99
CA ARG A 113 17.13 -5.13 7.22
C ARG A 113 15.89 -5.47 8.03
N GLU A 114 15.74 -4.81 9.16
CA GLU A 114 14.53 -4.88 9.97
C GLU A 114 13.45 -3.96 9.36
N ILE A 115 12.84 -4.40 8.27
CA ILE A 115 11.73 -3.69 7.63
C ILE A 115 10.44 -4.48 7.89
N ASP A 116 9.47 -3.83 8.55
CA ASP A 116 8.11 -4.39 8.67
C ASP A 116 7.44 -4.38 7.30
N PHE A 117 7.19 -5.56 6.73
CA PHE A 117 6.54 -5.71 5.44
C PHE A 117 5.08 -6.12 5.64
N SER A 118 4.17 -5.25 5.22
CA SER A 118 2.73 -5.48 5.33
C SER A 118 2.08 -5.54 3.94
N ILE A 119 1.29 -6.57 3.68
CA ILE A 119 0.48 -6.70 2.46
C ILE A 119 -0.94 -6.26 2.79
N PHE A 120 -1.41 -5.22 2.12
CA PHE A 120 -2.79 -4.75 2.23
C PHE A 120 -3.60 -5.29 1.06
N LEU A 121 -4.52 -6.21 1.34
CA LEU A 121 -5.60 -6.59 0.45
C LEU A 121 -6.64 -5.50 0.56
N HIS A 122 -6.59 -4.52 -0.34
CA HIS A 122 -7.33 -3.27 -0.26
C HIS A 122 -8.61 -3.30 -1.09
N LYS A 123 -9.52 -2.37 -0.81
CA LYS A 123 -10.87 -2.25 -1.39
C LYS A 123 -11.82 -3.40 -0.99
N PHE A 124 -11.66 -3.89 0.24
CA PHE A 124 -12.64 -4.77 0.89
C PHE A 124 -13.90 -3.99 1.31
N ASP A 125 -14.55 -3.34 0.35
CA ASP A 125 -15.73 -2.52 0.62
C ASP A 125 -16.92 -3.41 1.01
N SER A 126 -17.81 -2.89 1.88
CA SER A 126 -18.92 -3.70 2.46
C SER A 126 -19.89 -4.25 1.41
N ASN A 127 -19.96 -3.63 0.25
CA ASN A 127 -20.84 -4.03 -0.87
C ASN A 127 -20.13 -4.95 -1.87
N PHE A 128 -18.82 -5.16 -1.70
CA PHE A 128 -18.06 -6.01 -2.60
C PHE A 128 -18.13 -7.46 -2.15
N VAL A 129 -18.73 -8.29 -2.99
CA VAL A 129 -18.79 -9.74 -2.78
C VAL A 129 -17.64 -10.37 -3.56
N LEU A 130 -16.52 -10.57 -2.86
CA LEU A 130 -15.44 -11.38 -3.41
C LEU A 130 -15.84 -12.85 -3.30
N ASP A 131 -15.73 -13.61 -4.38
CA ASP A 131 -15.87 -15.05 -4.30
C ASP A 131 -14.79 -15.59 -3.34
N LYS A 132 -15.21 -16.37 -2.36
CA LYS A 132 -14.32 -17.00 -1.41
C LYS A 132 -13.22 -17.81 -2.11
N ILE A 133 -13.55 -18.43 -3.24
CA ILE A 133 -12.61 -19.21 -4.06
C ILE A 133 -11.50 -18.32 -4.62
N ASP A 134 -11.83 -17.10 -5.09
CA ASP A 134 -10.84 -16.17 -5.64
C ASP A 134 -9.94 -15.61 -4.54
N LEU A 135 -10.48 -15.33 -3.37
CA LEU A 135 -9.67 -14.91 -2.23
C LEU A 135 -8.70 -16.02 -1.79
N ASP A 136 -9.19 -17.25 -1.65
CA ASP A 136 -8.36 -18.39 -1.25
C ASP A 136 -7.27 -18.66 -2.30
N ARG A 137 -7.58 -18.49 -3.58
CA ARG A 137 -6.62 -18.60 -4.68
C ARG A 137 -5.54 -17.52 -4.60
N LEU A 138 -5.93 -16.26 -4.37
CA LEU A 138 -4.98 -15.16 -4.18
C LEU A 138 -4.07 -15.41 -2.97
N MET A 139 -4.64 -15.81 -1.83
CA MET A 139 -3.89 -16.13 -0.61
C MET A 139 -2.90 -17.26 -0.82
N LYS A 140 -3.29 -18.29 -1.57
CA LYS A 140 -2.41 -19.41 -1.94
C LYS A 140 -1.27 -18.93 -2.83
N LYS A 141 -1.54 -18.12 -3.86
CA LYS A 141 -0.53 -17.53 -4.73
C LYS A 141 0.47 -16.67 -3.95
N ILE A 142 0.00 -15.80 -3.06
CA ILE A 142 0.88 -14.97 -2.20
C ILE A 142 1.86 -15.85 -1.44
N ARG A 143 1.38 -16.92 -0.78
CA ARG A 143 2.24 -17.85 -0.02
C ARG A 143 3.25 -18.59 -0.89
N GLN A 144 2.90 -18.88 -2.14
CA GLN A 144 3.77 -19.61 -3.06
C GLN A 144 4.89 -18.75 -3.66
N VAL A 145 4.64 -17.45 -3.88
CA VAL A 145 5.59 -16.55 -4.53
C VAL A 145 6.54 -15.87 -3.55
N ILE A 146 6.18 -15.77 -2.29
CA ILE A 146 7.04 -15.18 -1.27
C ILE A 146 8.13 -16.19 -0.90
N ARG A 147 9.39 -15.71 -0.90
CA ARG A 147 10.55 -16.56 -0.54
C ARG A 147 10.43 -17.13 0.87
N PRO A 148 10.96 -18.33 1.13
CA PRO A 148 10.98 -18.94 2.47
C PRO A 148 11.63 -18.00 3.51
N ASN A 149 11.09 -18.03 4.74
CA ASN A 149 11.57 -17.24 5.88
C ASN A 149 11.44 -15.70 5.74
N PHE A 150 10.78 -15.20 4.69
CA PHE A 150 10.42 -13.79 4.62
C PHE A 150 9.22 -13.50 5.53
N ILE A 151 9.41 -12.61 6.50
CA ILE A 151 8.38 -12.25 7.48
C ILE A 151 7.51 -11.13 6.91
N TYR A 152 6.21 -11.33 6.90
CA TYR A 152 5.23 -10.34 6.47
C TYR A 152 3.94 -10.46 7.26
N SER A 153 3.18 -9.37 7.32
CA SER A 153 1.81 -9.36 7.81
C SER A 153 0.83 -9.16 6.65
N LEU A 154 -0.39 -9.64 6.80
CA LEU A 154 -1.42 -9.54 5.79
C LEU A 154 -2.70 -8.96 6.40
N HIS A 155 -3.24 -7.91 5.78
CA HIS A 155 -4.39 -7.17 6.26
C HIS A 155 -5.45 -7.02 5.17
N LYS A 156 -6.71 -7.20 5.54
CA LYS A 156 -7.85 -6.78 4.73
C LYS A 156 -8.18 -5.34 5.07
N THR A 157 -8.21 -4.47 4.09
CA THR A 157 -8.38 -3.03 4.32
C THR A 157 -9.44 -2.42 3.38
N SER A 158 -10.13 -1.40 3.88
CA SER A 158 -11.08 -0.60 3.13
C SER A 158 -11.09 0.82 3.67
N ILE A 159 -11.61 1.76 2.90
CA ILE A 159 -11.77 3.15 3.32
C ILE A 159 -13.26 3.39 3.55
N TYR A 160 -13.60 3.76 4.78
CA TYR A 160 -14.97 4.09 5.15
C TYR A 160 -15.11 5.58 5.46
N ALA A 161 -16.20 6.18 4.97
CA ALA A 161 -16.70 7.45 5.47
C ALA A 161 -17.95 7.19 6.31
N ILE A 162 -17.93 7.58 7.60
CA ILE A 162 -19.09 7.52 8.47
C ILE A 162 -19.71 8.91 8.49
N PHE A 163 -20.99 9.00 8.11
CA PHE A 163 -21.76 10.24 8.19
C PHE A 163 -22.75 10.12 9.35
N GLU A 164 -22.60 11.01 10.33
CA GLU A 164 -23.61 11.19 11.38
C GLU A 164 -24.55 12.31 10.97
N LYS A 165 -25.86 12.03 10.91
CA LYS A 165 -26.87 13.04 10.68
C LYS A 165 -27.08 13.81 12.00
N THR A 166 -26.57 15.02 12.08
CA THR A 166 -26.89 15.93 13.18
C THR A 166 -28.19 16.67 12.87
N THR A 167 -29.22 16.45 13.66
CA THR A 167 -30.44 17.26 13.59
C THR A 167 -30.17 18.54 14.35
N ILE A 168 -30.07 19.66 13.64
CA ILE A 168 -30.00 20.98 14.25
C ILE A 168 -31.44 21.35 14.63
N THR A 169 -31.76 21.41 15.93
CA THR A 169 -33.03 21.93 16.47
C THR A 169 -32.94 23.43 16.68
#